data_8b28a4ef5885d1831efd2837ab1c0f84
#
_entry.id   8b28a4ef5885d1831efd2837ab1c0f84
#
_cell.length_a   1.000
_cell.length_b   1.000
_cell.length_c   1.000
_cell.angle_alpha   90.00
_cell.angle_beta   90.00
_cell.angle_gamma   90.00
#
_symmetry.space_group_name_H-M   'P 1'
#
loop_
_entity.id
_entity.type
_entity.pdbx_description
1 polymer ?
#
loop_
_entity_poly.entity_id
_entity_poly.type
_entity_poly.pdbx_seq_one_letter_code
_entity_poly.pdbx_strand_id
1 'polypeptide(L)'
;MSAGPDPGATRAASAPVDLPVRDELRGRSPYGAPQLPVAVRLNTNENSYPLPEQVVDAVAKAVHGVLADLNRYPDRDAVALREDLAGYLGHGLTGARVWAANGSNEVQQQLLQAFGGPGRTALGFVPAYSMHPLLAMGTATGWVAGRRDDDFGLTAADAVAQVREHRPAVVFLCSPNNPTGTALPLDVVRAVADVAEGIVVVDEAYAEFARPGTPSALTLLPAYPRVVVTRTMSKAFAFAGARLGYLAAHQGVVDAVQL
;
A
#
# COMPACT_ATOMS: atom_id res chain seq x y z
N MET A 1 14.31 -10.14 -43.50
CA MET A 1 14.62 -10.57 -42.14
C MET A 1 15.34 -9.39 -41.48
N SER A 2 14.63 -8.62 -40.72
CA SER A 2 15.18 -7.46 -39.98
C SER A 2 15.62 -7.97 -38.61
N ALA A 3 16.90 -7.86 -38.31
CA ALA A 3 17.44 -8.19 -36.98
C ALA A 3 16.86 -7.22 -35.97
N GLY A 4 16.19 -7.75 -34.94
CA GLY A 4 15.73 -6.98 -33.79
C GLY A 4 16.90 -6.43 -32.96
N PRO A 5 16.69 -5.39 -32.17
CA PRO A 5 17.74 -4.79 -31.38
C PRO A 5 18.32 -5.79 -30.35
N ASP A 6 19.64 -5.83 -30.28
CA ASP A 6 20.41 -6.62 -29.33
C ASP A 6 20.06 -6.26 -27.89
N PRO A 7 19.57 -7.20 -27.05
CA PRO A 7 19.24 -6.92 -25.63
C PRO A 7 20.47 -6.75 -24.72
N GLY A 8 21.69 -6.82 -25.26
CA GLY A 8 22.96 -6.71 -24.53
C GLY A 8 23.67 -5.35 -24.58
N ALA A 9 23.10 -4.33 -25.20
CA ALA A 9 23.72 -3.02 -25.22
C ALA A 9 23.72 -2.39 -23.83
N THR A 10 24.79 -2.60 -23.08
CA THR A 10 25.13 -1.83 -21.87
C THR A 10 25.13 -0.34 -22.24
N ARG A 11 24.10 0.36 -21.80
CA ARG A 11 24.02 1.81 -21.89
C ARG A 11 25.28 2.37 -21.24
N ALA A 12 26.19 2.93 -22.05
CA ALA A 12 27.40 3.58 -21.54
C ALA A 12 26.98 4.55 -20.44
N ALA A 13 27.56 4.37 -19.25
CA ALA A 13 27.33 5.27 -18.14
C ALA A 13 27.78 6.67 -18.59
N SER A 14 26.84 7.56 -18.87
CA SER A 14 27.12 8.97 -19.06
C SER A 14 27.80 9.49 -17.79
N ALA A 15 28.79 10.38 -17.94
CA ALA A 15 29.40 11.05 -16.79
C ALA A 15 28.30 11.60 -15.88
N PRO A 16 28.45 11.48 -14.55
CA PRO A 16 27.44 11.94 -13.62
C PRO A 16 27.19 13.43 -13.83
N VAL A 17 25.99 13.75 -14.31
CA VAL A 17 25.52 15.14 -14.39
C VAL A 17 25.13 15.55 -12.97
N ASP A 18 25.64 16.66 -12.48
CA ASP A 18 25.24 17.21 -11.18
C ASP A 18 23.82 17.79 -11.30
N LEU A 19 22.85 17.00 -10.90
CA LEU A 19 21.44 17.41 -10.88
C LEU A 19 21.06 17.86 -9.46
N PRO A 20 20.18 18.86 -9.31
CA PRO A 20 19.73 19.37 -8.00
C PRO A 20 18.74 18.36 -7.35
N VAL A 21 19.18 17.12 -7.19
CA VAL A 21 18.40 16.07 -6.51
C VAL A 21 18.45 16.32 -5.00
N ARG A 22 17.34 16.14 -4.31
CA ARG A 22 17.27 16.20 -2.84
C ARG A 22 18.33 15.30 -2.22
N ASP A 23 18.98 15.78 -1.15
CA ASP A 23 20.14 15.10 -0.56
C ASP A 23 19.81 13.67 -0.07
N GLU A 24 18.58 13.47 0.46
CA GLU A 24 18.09 12.16 0.93
C GLU A 24 17.98 11.13 -0.21
N LEU A 25 17.87 11.58 -1.46
CA LEU A 25 17.74 10.73 -2.64
C LEU A 25 19.07 10.52 -3.37
N ARG A 26 20.10 11.32 -3.06
CA ARG A 26 21.43 11.19 -3.71
C ARG A 26 22.03 9.81 -3.46
N GLY A 27 22.58 9.21 -4.51
CA GLY A 27 23.22 7.89 -4.45
C GLY A 27 22.29 6.71 -4.17
N ARG A 28 20.97 6.92 -4.18
CA ARG A 28 20.01 5.83 -4.04
C ARG A 28 19.81 5.10 -5.36
N SER A 29 19.70 3.78 -5.28
CA SER A 29 19.29 2.96 -6.42
C SER A 29 17.76 2.87 -6.47
N PRO A 30 17.17 2.84 -7.68
CA PRO A 30 15.74 2.58 -7.83
C PRO A 30 15.35 1.27 -7.15
N TYR A 31 14.23 1.27 -6.44
CA TYR A 31 13.64 0.03 -5.95
C TYR A 31 13.14 -0.81 -7.13
N GLY A 32 13.47 -2.07 -7.13
CA GLY A 32 12.97 -3.03 -8.09
C GLY A 32 13.42 -4.43 -7.72
N ALA A 33 12.46 -5.36 -7.62
CA ALA A 33 12.80 -6.77 -7.58
C ALA A 33 13.33 -7.17 -8.97
N PRO A 34 14.39 -8.01 -9.05
CA PRO A 34 14.92 -8.46 -10.33
C PRO A 34 13.82 -9.12 -11.17
N GLN A 35 13.68 -8.67 -12.42
CA GLN A 35 12.83 -9.33 -13.41
C GLN A 35 13.65 -10.33 -14.20
N LEU A 36 13.68 -11.56 -13.71
CA LEU A 36 14.47 -12.63 -14.32
C LEU A 36 13.62 -13.46 -15.29
N PRO A 37 14.16 -13.86 -16.46
CA PRO A 37 13.48 -14.72 -17.42
C PRO A 37 13.53 -16.19 -16.96
N VAL A 38 12.86 -16.49 -15.83
CA VAL A 38 12.81 -17.84 -15.24
C VAL A 38 11.39 -18.37 -15.27
N ALA A 39 11.25 -19.70 -15.33
CA ALA A 39 9.96 -20.36 -15.42
C ALA A 39 9.10 -20.17 -14.16
N VAL A 40 9.73 -20.06 -12.98
CA VAL A 40 9.04 -19.86 -11.69
C VAL A 40 9.53 -18.58 -11.06
N ARG A 41 8.62 -17.59 -10.89
CA ARG A 41 8.89 -16.30 -10.29
C ARG A 41 8.09 -16.17 -8.99
N LEU A 42 8.80 -16.12 -7.85
CA LEU A 42 8.18 -16.03 -6.51
C LEU A 42 8.68 -14.82 -5.72
N ASN A 43 9.58 -14.01 -6.30
CA ASN A 43 10.29 -12.94 -5.61
C ASN A 43 9.48 -11.67 -5.40
N THR A 44 8.29 -11.54 -6.00
CA THR A 44 7.41 -10.36 -5.91
C THR A 44 6.06 -10.67 -5.27
N ASN A 45 5.87 -11.90 -4.77
CA ASN A 45 4.60 -12.37 -4.19
C ASN A 45 3.41 -12.15 -5.15
N GLU A 46 3.63 -12.37 -6.45
CA GLU A 46 2.54 -12.41 -7.44
C GLU A 46 1.72 -13.68 -7.26
N ASN A 47 0.44 -13.62 -7.58
CA ASN A 47 -0.38 -14.82 -7.65
C ASN A 47 0.07 -15.65 -8.87
N SER A 48 0.39 -16.93 -8.65
CA SER A 48 0.82 -17.82 -9.71
C SER A 48 -0.33 -18.35 -10.58
N TYR A 49 -1.57 -18.18 -10.15
CA TYR A 49 -2.75 -18.54 -10.92
C TYR A 49 -3.19 -17.38 -11.81
N PRO A 50 -3.51 -17.64 -13.10
CA PRO A 50 -4.08 -16.61 -13.97
C PRO A 50 -5.50 -16.22 -13.53
N LEU A 51 -5.97 -15.10 -14.06
CA LEU A 51 -7.38 -14.74 -13.92
C LEU A 51 -8.27 -15.80 -14.57
N PRO A 52 -9.43 -16.12 -13.99
CA PRO A 52 -10.45 -16.93 -14.66
C PRO A 52 -10.88 -16.31 -15.99
N GLU A 53 -11.12 -17.15 -17.02
CA GLU A 53 -11.51 -16.70 -18.36
C GLU A 53 -12.70 -15.75 -18.35
N GLN A 54 -13.71 -16.04 -17.54
CA GLN A 54 -14.89 -15.19 -17.38
C GLN A 54 -14.55 -13.77 -16.90
N VAL A 55 -13.54 -13.65 -16.03
CA VAL A 55 -13.06 -12.33 -15.55
C VAL A 55 -12.29 -11.62 -16.65
N VAL A 56 -11.45 -12.35 -17.40
CA VAL A 56 -10.72 -11.81 -18.56
C VAL A 56 -11.70 -11.23 -19.60
N ASP A 57 -12.74 -11.98 -19.96
CA ASP A 57 -13.77 -11.54 -20.90
C ASP A 57 -14.54 -10.32 -20.41
N ALA A 58 -14.92 -10.31 -19.13
CA ALA A 58 -15.61 -9.18 -18.52
C ALA A 58 -14.75 -7.91 -18.53
N VAL A 59 -13.48 -8.02 -18.20
CA VAL A 59 -12.52 -6.89 -18.25
C VAL A 59 -12.32 -6.41 -19.67
N ALA A 60 -12.10 -7.32 -20.64
CA ALA A 60 -11.93 -6.98 -22.04
C ALA A 60 -13.15 -6.24 -22.59
N LYS A 61 -14.35 -6.70 -22.26
CA LYS A 61 -15.61 -6.04 -22.65
C LYS A 61 -15.75 -4.64 -22.01
N ALA A 62 -15.42 -4.49 -20.73
CA ALA A 62 -15.47 -3.21 -20.04
C ALA A 62 -14.47 -2.21 -20.65
N VAL A 63 -13.24 -2.63 -20.92
CA VAL A 63 -12.21 -1.82 -21.58
C VAL A 63 -12.68 -1.39 -22.96
N HIS A 64 -13.23 -2.34 -23.77
CA HIS A 64 -13.76 -2.02 -25.10
C HIS A 64 -14.86 -0.94 -25.02
N GLY A 65 -15.71 -1.01 -24.00
CA GLY A 65 -16.80 -0.05 -23.80
C GLY A 65 -16.35 1.39 -23.56
N VAL A 66 -15.16 1.59 -22.99
CA VAL A 66 -14.64 2.94 -22.69
C VAL A 66 -13.69 3.50 -23.75
N LEU A 67 -13.27 2.68 -24.74
CA LEU A 67 -12.28 3.11 -25.75
C LEU A 67 -12.73 4.33 -26.58
N ALA A 68 -14.04 4.42 -26.85
CA ALA A 68 -14.59 5.53 -27.63
C ALA A 68 -14.55 6.87 -26.88
N ASP A 69 -14.49 6.82 -25.55
CA ASP A 69 -14.55 7.99 -24.68
C ASP A 69 -13.18 8.38 -24.11
N LEU A 70 -12.08 7.73 -24.54
CA LEU A 70 -10.72 8.04 -24.04
C LEU A 70 -10.23 9.46 -24.33
N ASN A 71 -10.90 10.20 -25.20
CA ASN A 71 -10.66 11.63 -25.43
C ASN A 71 -11.26 12.53 -24.33
N ARG A 72 -11.95 11.96 -23.35
CA ARG A 72 -12.55 12.66 -22.22
C ARG A 72 -11.85 12.24 -20.92
N TYR A 73 -11.86 13.15 -19.94
CA TYR A 73 -11.41 12.80 -18.59
C TYR A 73 -12.41 11.81 -17.97
N PRO A 74 -11.91 10.82 -17.22
CA PRO A 74 -12.76 9.87 -16.50
C PRO A 74 -13.51 10.56 -15.33
N ASP A 75 -14.41 9.80 -14.70
CA ASP A 75 -14.95 10.22 -13.40
C ASP A 75 -13.82 10.42 -12.40
N ARG A 76 -13.58 11.68 -12.02
CA ARG A 76 -12.51 12.10 -11.11
C ARG A 76 -12.60 11.40 -9.76
N ASP A 77 -13.81 11.20 -9.28
CA ASP A 77 -14.06 10.69 -7.94
C ASP A 77 -14.22 9.17 -7.93
N ALA A 78 -14.22 8.51 -9.11
CA ALA A 78 -14.40 7.07 -9.28
C ALA A 78 -15.57 6.50 -8.45
N VAL A 79 -16.72 7.19 -8.48
CA VAL A 79 -17.85 6.96 -7.56
C VAL A 79 -18.30 5.51 -7.61
N ALA A 80 -18.56 4.95 -8.80
CA ALA A 80 -19.03 3.59 -8.95
C ALA A 80 -18.03 2.56 -8.38
N LEU A 81 -16.73 2.72 -8.67
CA LEU A 81 -15.68 1.85 -8.13
C LEU A 81 -15.61 1.92 -6.59
N ARG A 82 -15.73 3.11 -6.02
CA ARG A 82 -15.68 3.30 -4.56
C ARG A 82 -16.88 2.66 -3.87
N GLU A 83 -18.08 2.74 -4.46
CA GLU A 83 -19.26 2.06 -3.95
C GLU A 83 -19.14 0.53 -4.06
N ASP A 84 -18.63 0.00 -5.18
CA ASP A 84 -18.40 -1.44 -5.35
C ASP A 84 -17.37 -1.95 -4.33
N LEU A 85 -16.28 -1.22 -4.11
CA LEU A 85 -15.28 -1.56 -3.11
C LEU A 85 -15.85 -1.49 -1.68
N ALA A 86 -16.67 -0.50 -1.38
CA ALA A 86 -17.37 -0.39 -0.09
C ALA A 86 -18.32 -1.58 0.14
N GLY A 87 -19.06 -1.96 -0.89
CA GLY A 87 -19.93 -3.15 -0.87
C GLY A 87 -19.13 -4.44 -0.64
N TYR A 88 -18.00 -4.61 -1.32
CA TYR A 88 -17.10 -5.75 -1.12
C TYR A 88 -16.53 -5.81 0.31
N LEU A 89 -16.08 -4.68 0.83
CA LEU A 89 -15.52 -4.60 2.19
C LEU A 89 -16.57 -4.82 3.27
N GLY A 90 -17.82 -4.45 3.03
CA GLY A 90 -18.89 -4.55 4.01
C GLY A 90 -18.74 -3.56 5.17
N HIS A 91 -18.97 -4.00 6.39
CA HIS A 91 -18.82 -3.24 7.64
C HIS A 91 -19.57 -1.89 7.67
N GLY A 92 -20.64 -1.75 6.88
CA GLY A 92 -21.41 -0.50 6.78
C GLY A 92 -20.64 0.65 6.12
N LEU A 93 -19.63 0.33 5.32
CA LEU A 93 -18.89 1.33 4.55
C LEU A 93 -19.70 1.84 3.36
N THR A 94 -19.46 3.08 2.98
CA THR A 94 -19.98 3.71 1.77
C THR A 94 -18.81 4.21 0.91
N GLY A 95 -19.05 4.52 -0.36
CA GLY A 95 -18.03 5.07 -1.24
C GLY A 95 -17.34 6.32 -0.68
N ALA A 96 -18.01 7.13 0.13
CA ALA A 96 -17.41 8.29 0.80
C ALA A 96 -16.27 7.93 1.76
N ARG A 97 -16.23 6.68 2.24
CA ARG A 97 -15.21 6.17 3.16
C ARG A 97 -14.15 5.30 2.49
N VAL A 98 -14.16 5.21 1.17
CA VAL A 98 -13.22 4.44 0.36
C VAL A 98 -12.53 5.37 -0.63
N TRP A 99 -11.23 5.18 -0.83
CA TRP A 99 -10.45 5.83 -1.88
C TRP A 99 -9.63 4.81 -2.64
N ALA A 100 -9.49 4.95 -3.95
CA ALA A 100 -8.77 4.02 -4.82
C ALA A 100 -7.68 4.75 -5.61
N ALA A 101 -6.56 4.06 -5.86
CA ALA A 101 -5.42 4.59 -6.62
C ALA A 101 -4.65 3.45 -7.34
N ASN A 102 -3.53 3.78 -8.00
CA ASN A 102 -2.74 2.85 -8.82
C ASN A 102 -1.92 1.85 -7.96
N GLY A 103 -2.62 1.03 -7.18
CA GLY A 103 -2.08 0.09 -6.21
C GLY A 103 -1.94 0.71 -4.81
N SER A 104 -1.81 -0.16 -3.79
CA SER A 104 -1.72 0.29 -2.40
C SER A 104 -0.50 1.19 -2.12
N ASN A 105 0.57 1.08 -2.90
CA ASN A 105 1.73 1.97 -2.76
C ASN A 105 1.36 3.43 -3.02
N GLU A 106 0.59 3.72 -4.07
CA GLU A 106 0.14 5.09 -4.33
C GLU A 106 -0.83 5.58 -3.26
N VAL A 107 -1.74 4.74 -2.81
CA VAL A 107 -2.62 5.04 -1.66
C VAL A 107 -1.80 5.44 -0.43
N GLN A 108 -0.77 4.66 -0.08
CA GLN A 108 0.09 4.94 1.08
C GLN A 108 0.96 6.18 0.85
N GLN A 109 1.39 6.45 -0.38
CA GLN A 109 2.09 7.67 -0.73
C GLN A 109 1.20 8.90 -0.54
N GLN A 110 -0.06 8.85 -0.98
CA GLN A 110 -1.03 9.93 -0.78
C GLN A 110 -1.30 10.16 0.71
N LEU A 111 -1.40 9.10 1.54
CA LEU A 111 -1.49 9.23 2.99
C LEU A 111 -0.26 9.93 3.58
N LEU A 112 0.95 9.58 3.12
CA LEU A 112 2.18 10.25 3.58
C LEU A 112 2.29 11.68 3.08
N GLN A 113 1.76 12.01 1.90
CA GLN A 113 1.69 13.38 1.40
C GLN A 113 0.72 14.23 2.23
N ALA A 114 -0.42 13.67 2.63
CA ALA A 114 -1.43 14.38 3.42
C ALA A 114 -1.06 14.50 4.91
N PHE A 115 -0.46 13.48 5.51
CA PHE A 115 -0.26 13.40 6.96
C PHE A 115 1.21 13.38 7.39
N GLY A 116 2.15 13.06 6.49
CA GLY A 116 3.59 13.08 6.69
C GLY A 116 4.22 14.41 6.24
N GLY A 117 5.38 14.31 5.59
CA GLY A 117 6.12 15.45 5.02
C GLY A 117 7.29 15.90 5.87
N PRO A 118 7.96 17.02 5.48
CA PRO A 118 9.13 17.53 6.17
C PRO A 118 8.87 17.82 7.65
N GLY A 119 9.80 17.43 8.51
CA GLY A 119 9.70 17.61 9.96
C GLY A 119 8.75 16.65 10.68
N ARG A 120 8.08 15.75 9.96
CA ARG A 120 7.24 14.69 10.50
C ARG A 120 7.91 13.33 10.32
N THR A 121 7.48 12.33 11.10
CA THR A 121 8.01 10.97 11.04
C THR A 121 6.90 9.95 10.82
N ALA A 122 7.26 8.86 10.17
CA ALA A 122 6.48 7.63 10.11
C ALA A 122 7.22 6.52 10.86
N LEU A 123 6.47 5.69 11.57
CA LEU A 123 6.97 4.52 12.31
C LEU A 123 6.41 3.25 11.68
N GLY A 124 7.26 2.25 11.44
CA GLY A 124 6.84 0.90 11.10
C GLY A 124 7.69 -0.14 11.82
N PHE A 125 7.13 -1.29 12.15
CA PHE A 125 7.75 -2.33 12.98
C PHE A 125 8.42 -3.40 12.10
N VAL A 126 9.74 -3.36 12.03
CA VAL A 126 10.54 -4.23 11.16
C VAL A 126 10.83 -5.61 11.80
N PRO A 127 10.97 -6.69 10.97
CA PRO A 127 10.86 -6.68 9.50
C PRO A 127 9.41 -6.44 9.05
N ALA A 128 9.25 -5.61 8.00
CA ALA A 128 7.96 -5.29 7.40
C ALA A 128 8.12 -5.00 5.90
N TYR A 129 7.04 -4.59 5.26
CA TYR A 129 7.03 -4.29 3.83
C TYR A 129 8.03 -3.17 3.49
N SER A 130 8.99 -3.49 2.62
CA SER A 130 10.15 -2.63 2.32
C SER A 130 9.79 -1.30 1.63
N MET A 131 8.58 -1.18 1.07
CA MET A 131 8.14 0.07 0.45
C MET A 131 7.77 1.17 1.47
N HIS A 132 7.37 0.83 2.69
CA HIS A 132 6.98 1.85 3.68
C HIS A 132 8.10 2.90 3.91
N PRO A 133 9.36 2.51 4.23
CA PRO A 133 10.46 3.48 4.35
C PRO A 133 10.77 4.23 3.06
N LEU A 134 10.63 3.59 1.89
CA LEU A 134 10.88 4.23 0.60
C LEU A 134 9.82 5.28 0.26
N LEU A 135 8.56 5.01 0.56
CA LEU A 135 7.46 5.97 0.40
C LEU A 135 7.63 7.16 1.37
N ALA A 136 8.01 6.88 2.62
CA ALA A 136 8.31 7.94 3.59
C ALA A 136 9.45 8.85 3.08
N MET A 137 10.55 8.27 2.63
CA MET A 137 11.66 9.02 2.03
C MET A 137 11.21 9.81 0.78
N GLY A 138 10.41 9.20 -0.10
CA GLY A 138 9.87 9.83 -1.31
C GLY A 138 9.06 11.09 -1.01
N THR A 139 8.35 11.12 0.12
CA THR A 139 7.52 12.24 0.59
C THR A 139 8.23 13.17 1.58
N ALA A 140 9.56 13.05 1.74
CA ALA A 140 10.35 13.78 2.74
C ALA A 140 9.85 13.59 4.18
N THR A 141 9.20 12.46 4.47
CA THR A 141 8.81 12.04 5.82
C THR A 141 9.96 11.27 6.45
N GLY A 142 10.35 11.59 7.67
CA GLY A 142 11.33 10.82 8.43
C GLY A 142 10.83 9.38 8.66
N TRP A 143 11.74 8.40 8.69
CA TRP A 143 11.38 7.00 8.96
C TRP A 143 12.01 6.52 10.26
N VAL A 144 11.18 5.92 11.11
CA VAL A 144 11.60 5.23 12.33
C VAL A 144 11.33 3.74 12.16
N ALA A 145 12.40 2.94 12.31
CA ALA A 145 12.30 1.48 12.29
C ALA A 145 12.07 0.97 13.72
N GLY A 146 10.81 0.75 14.05
CA GLY A 146 10.41 0.10 15.29
C GLY A 146 10.75 -1.39 15.28
N ARG A 147 10.71 -2.03 16.44
CA ARG A 147 11.15 -3.41 16.63
C ARG A 147 9.96 -4.32 16.92
N ARG A 148 10.08 -5.56 16.45
CA ARG A 148 9.28 -6.72 16.84
C ARG A 148 10.13 -7.60 17.78
N ASP A 149 9.51 -8.57 18.44
CA ASP A 149 10.24 -9.61 19.18
C ASP A 149 10.97 -10.60 18.24
N ASP A 150 11.73 -11.54 18.84
CA ASP A 150 12.54 -12.51 18.09
C ASP A 150 11.68 -13.49 17.27
N ASP A 151 10.42 -13.70 17.64
CA ASP A 151 9.43 -14.50 16.91
C ASP A 151 8.60 -13.66 15.92
N PHE A 152 9.01 -12.42 15.68
CA PHE A 152 8.33 -11.44 14.84
C PHE A 152 6.94 -11.03 15.35
N GLY A 153 6.63 -11.31 16.61
CA GLY A 153 5.45 -10.80 17.28
C GLY A 153 5.55 -9.30 17.58
N LEU A 154 4.44 -8.72 17.93
CA LEU A 154 4.35 -7.34 18.42
C LEU A 154 3.27 -7.29 19.47
N THR A 155 3.66 -7.05 20.72
CA THR A 155 2.71 -6.88 21.81
C THR A 155 2.13 -5.46 21.84
N ALA A 156 0.95 -5.30 22.42
CA ALA A 156 0.36 -3.98 22.62
C ALA A 156 1.26 -3.05 23.46
N ALA A 157 1.91 -3.58 24.47
CA ALA A 157 2.80 -2.82 25.34
C ALA A 157 4.02 -2.29 24.59
N ASP A 158 4.69 -3.16 23.78
CA ASP A 158 5.87 -2.77 23.01
C ASP A 158 5.53 -1.79 21.89
N ALA A 159 4.39 -1.99 21.21
CA ALA A 159 3.92 -1.08 20.18
C ALA A 159 3.64 0.31 20.77
N VAL A 160 2.89 0.37 21.87
CA VAL A 160 2.55 1.62 22.57
C VAL A 160 3.78 2.34 23.08
N ALA A 161 4.76 1.62 23.66
CA ALA A 161 6.00 2.22 24.14
C ALA A 161 6.74 2.96 23.02
N GLN A 162 6.90 2.30 21.85
CA GLN A 162 7.60 2.88 20.71
C GLN A 162 6.81 4.04 20.06
N VAL A 163 5.47 3.95 20.00
CA VAL A 163 4.63 5.06 19.49
C VAL A 163 4.74 6.29 20.40
N ARG A 164 4.72 6.10 21.72
CA ARG A 164 4.90 7.21 22.69
C ARG A 164 6.30 7.83 22.64
N GLU A 165 7.33 7.01 22.46
CA GLU A 165 8.72 7.46 22.37
C GLU A 165 8.92 8.34 21.12
N HIS A 166 8.43 7.89 19.96
CA HIS A 166 8.72 8.53 18.68
C HIS A 166 7.66 9.53 18.21
N ARG A 167 6.45 9.50 18.78
CA ARG A 167 5.31 10.37 18.45
C ARG A 167 5.13 10.58 16.93
N PRO A 168 5.01 9.49 16.15
CA PRO A 168 4.96 9.58 14.70
C PRO A 168 3.66 10.21 14.21
N ALA A 169 3.72 10.92 13.08
CA ALA A 169 2.54 11.41 12.38
C ALA A 169 1.79 10.27 11.63
N VAL A 170 2.52 9.20 11.27
CA VAL A 170 1.95 8.01 10.61
C VAL A 170 2.55 6.76 11.24
N VAL A 171 1.70 5.83 11.68
CA VAL A 171 2.11 4.50 12.14
C VAL A 171 1.71 3.47 11.10
N PHE A 172 2.64 2.64 10.63
CA PHE A 172 2.36 1.50 9.76
C PHE A 172 2.32 0.20 10.55
N LEU A 173 1.19 -0.51 10.49
CA LEU A 173 0.97 -1.85 11.00
C LEU A 173 0.64 -2.78 9.84
N CYS A 174 1.52 -3.72 9.51
CA CYS A 174 1.28 -4.68 8.43
C CYS A 174 0.66 -5.97 8.99
N SER A 175 -0.54 -6.36 8.52
CA SER A 175 -1.27 -7.52 9.03
C SER A 175 -2.21 -8.13 7.98
N PRO A 176 -1.96 -9.37 7.52
CA PRO A 176 -0.78 -10.20 7.78
C PRO A 176 0.53 -9.54 7.35
N ASN A 177 1.59 -9.67 8.15
CA ASN A 177 2.86 -9.01 7.90
C ASN A 177 3.62 -9.63 6.71
N ASN A 178 4.28 -8.81 5.93
CA ASN A 178 5.26 -9.23 4.92
C ASN A 178 6.66 -8.82 5.43
N PRO A 179 7.65 -9.75 5.63
CA PRO A 179 7.66 -11.10 5.06
C PRO A 179 7.21 -12.23 6.00
N THR A 180 6.89 -11.98 7.27
CA THR A 180 6.77 -13.01 8.30
C THR A 180 5.46 -13.82 8.26
N GLY A 181 4.42 -13.30 7.59
CA GLY A 181 3.10 -13.93 7.54
C GLY A 181 2.31 -13.86 8.86
N THR A 182 2.84 -13.19 9.87
CA THR A 182 2.17 -13.04 11.17
C THR A 182 1.03 -12.02 11.10
N ALA A 183 -0.14 -12.37 11.62
CA ALA A 183 -1.25 -11.43 11.78
C ALA A 183 -1.14 -10.72 13.13
N LEU A 184 -1.49 -9.43 13.17
CA LEU A 184 -1.57 -8.69 14.42
C LEU A 184 -2.95 -8.88 15.06
N PRO A 185 -3.00 -9.14 16.37
CA PRO A 185 -4.23 -9.06 17.14
C PRO A 185 -4.82 -7.64 17.09
N LEU A 186 -6.15 -7.52 17.07
CA LEU A 186 -6.79 -6.19 17.03
C LEU A 186 -6.59 -5.36 18.29
N ASP A 187 -6.29 -5.98 19.42
CA ASP A 187 -5.94 -5.27 20.66
C ASP A 187 -4.65 -4.47 20.52
N VAL A 188 -3.67 -4.96 19.74
CA VAL A 188 -2.46 -4.19 19.37
C VAL A 188 -2.85 -2.95 18.55
N VAL A 189 -3.70 -3.13 17.53
CA VAL A 189 -4.15 -2.00 16.70
C VAL A 189 -4.91 -0.97 17.53
N ARG A 190 -5.82 -1.42 18.42
CA ARG A 190 -6.54 -0.55 19.35
C ARG A 190 -5.61 0.23 20.25
N ALA A 191 -4.70 -0.48 20.93
CA ALA A 191 -3.76 0.14 21.88
C ALA A 191 -2.88 1.21 21.20
N VAL A 192 -2.45 0.95 19.97
CA VAL A 192 -1.72 1.94 19.16
C VAL A 192 -2.63 3.12 18.81
N ALA A 193 -3.86 2.87 18.34
CA ALA A 193 -4.81 3.91 17.96
C ALA A 193 -5.24 4.81 19.14
N ASP A 194 -5.29 4.25 20.35
CA ASP A 194 -5.60 4.99 21.57
C ASP A 194 -4.52 6.03 21.94
N VAL A 195 -3.24 5.75 21.62
CA VAL A 195 -2.12 6.61 22.00
C VAL A 195 -1.51 7.40 20.84
N ALA A 196 -1.75 7.00 19.60
CA ALA A 196 -1.21 7.70 18.43
C ALA A 196 -1.85 9.07 18.27
N GLU A 197 -1.02 10.12 18.14
CA GLU A 197 -1.47 11.47 17.80
C GLU A 197 -1.75 11.60 16.30
N GLY A 198 -1.05 10.83 15.47
CA GLY A 198 -1.20 10.76 14.01
C GLY A 198 -2.20 9.69 13.54
N ILE A 199 -2.14 9.35 12.26
CA ILE A 199 -2.94 8.26 11.67
C ILE A 199 -2.27 6.91 11.88
N VAL A 200 -3.09 5.85 11.98
CA VAL A 200 -2.64 4.47 12.09
C VAL A 200 -3.07 3.72 10.82
N VAL A 201 -2.12 3.41 9.97
CA VAL A 201 -2.33 2.69 8.71
C VAL A 201 -2.14 1.21 8.95
N VAL A 202 -3.20 0.42 8.82
CA VAL A 202 -3.16 -1.03 8.85
C VAL A 202 -3.08 -1.53 7.41
N ASP A 203 -1.90 -2.00 7.02
CA ASP A 203 -1.69 -2.55 5.68
C ASP A 203 -2.14 -4.01 5.64
N GLU A 204 -3.33 -4.21 5.08
CA GLU A 204 -3.99 -5.50 4.92
C GLU A 204 -3.84 -6.05 3.48
N ALA A 205 -2.70 -5.85 2.83
CA ALA A 205 -2.45 -6.34 1.47
C ALA A 205 -2.60 -7.86 1.30
N TYR A 206 -2.56 -8.61 2.41
CA TYR A 206 -2.70 -10.08 2.44
C TYR A 206 -3.93 -10.55 3.24
N ALA A 207 -4.92 -9.68 3.45
CA ALA A 207 -6.10 -10.03 4.27
C ALA A 207 -6.87 -11.24 3.75
N GLU A 208 -6.96 -11.42 2.43
CA GLU A 208 -7.65 -12.53 1.78
C GLU A 208 -6.94 -13.89 2.00
N PHE A 209 -5.64 -13.88 2.38
CA PHE A 209 -4.87 -15.07 2.75
C PHE A 209 -4.82 -15.32 4.26
N ALA A 210 -5.44 -14.45 5.05
CA ALA A 210 -5.50 -14.63 6.48
C ALA A 210 -6.22 -15.93 6.86
N ARG A 211 -5.80 -16.54 7.97
CA ARG A 211 -6.48 -17.75 8.47
C ARG A 211 -7.93 -17.45 8.80
N PRO A 212 -8.84 -18.42 8.60
CA PRO A 212 -10.24 -18.26 9.02
C PRO A 212 -10.35 -17.77 10.47
N GLY A 213 -11.19 -16.78 10.70
CA GLY A 213 -11.37 -16.19 12.02
C GLY A 213 -10.39 -15.07 12.38
N THR A 214 -9.41 -14.75 11.53
CA THR A 214 -8.56 -13.56 11.71
C THR A 214 -9.39 -12.29 11.45
N PRO A 215 -9.60 -11.43 12.44
CA PRO A 215 -10.42 -10.26 12.27
C PRO A 215 -9.67 -9.16 11.49
N SER A 216 -10.38 -8.45 10.61
CA SER A 216 -9.86 -7.26 9.93
C SER A 216 -9.96 -6.01 10.82
N ALA A 217 -9.01 -5.10 10.65
CA ALA A 217 -9.04 -3.78 11.26
C ALA A 217 -10.19 -2.89 10.72
N LEU A 218 -10.89 -3.29 9.66
CA LEU A 218 -12.13 -2.65 9.21
C LEU A 218 -13.18 -2.56 10.32
N THR A 219 -13.21 -3.53 11.22
CA THR A 219 -14.11 -3.54 12.39
C THR A 219 -13.87 -2.39 13.37
N LEU A 220 -12.71 -1.76 13.32
CA LEU A 220 -12.33 -0.65 14.20
C LEU A 220 -12.74 0.72 13.64
N LEU A 221 -12.95 0.84 12.34
CA LEU A 221 -13.21 2.12 11.67
C LEU A 221 -14.38 2.94 12.25
N PRO A 222 -15.48 2.34 12.76
CA PRO A 222 -16.55 3.11 13.37
C PRO A 222 -16.15 3.86 14.64
N ALA A 223 -15.22 3.30 15.43
CA ALA A 223 -14.79 3.84 16.71
C ALA A 223 -13.47 4.63 16.64
N TYR A 224 -12.65 4.40 15.61
CA TYR A 224 -11.30 4.94 15.49
C TYR A 224 -11.12 5.76 14.20
N PRO A 225 -11.47 7.05 14.20
CA PRO A 225 -11.45 7.88 12.97
C PRO A 225 -10.04 8.11 12.40
N ARG A 226 -8.98 7.83 13.15
CA ARG A 226 -7.59 7.91 12.69
C ARG A 226 -7.02 6.57 12.21
N VAL A 227 -7.77 5.48 12.28
CA VAL A 227 -7.39 4.20 11.69
C VAL A 227 -7.75 4.21 10.23
N VAL A 228 -6.80 3.76 9.41
CA VAL A 228 -6.91 3.60 7.95
C VAL A 228 -6.56 2.17 7.63
N VAL A 229 -7.37 1.49 6.84
CA VAL A 229 -7.06 0.15 6.33
C VAL A 229 -6.72 0.25 4.85
N THR A 230 -5.54 -0.23 4.44
CA THR A 230 -5.15 -0.28 3.03
C THR A 230 -5.20 -1.71 2.50
N ARG A 231 -5.65 -1.87 1.26
CA ARG A 231 -5.75 -3.15 0.57
C ARG A 231 -5.31 -3.04 -0.89
N THR A 232 -5.11 -4.19 -1.54
CA THR A 232 -4.65 -4.25 -2.94
C THR A 232 -5.29 -5.43 -3.67
N MET A 233 -5.55 -5.24 -4.95
CA MET A 233 -5.93 -6.34 -5.84
C MET A 233 -4.72 -7.08 -6.45
N SER A 234 -3.51 -6.64 -6.14
CA SER A 234 -2.28 -7.20 -6.72
C SER A 234 -1.97 -8.63 -6.25
N LYS A 235 -2.54 -9.08 -5.13
CA LYS A 235 -2.17 -10.36 -4.49
C LYS A 235 -3.26 -11.43 -4.69
N ALA A 236 -4.25 -11.51 -3.83
CA ALA A 236 -5.27 -12.57 -3.88
C ALA A 236 -6.07 -12.56 -5.18
N PHE A 237 -6.32 -11.40 -5.75
CA PHE A 237 -7.14 -11.24 -6.95
C PHE A 237 -6.37 -11.48 -8.26
N ALA A 238 -5.09 -11.87 -8.22
CA ALA A 238 -4.25 -12.08 -9.41
C ALA A 238 -4.21 -10.85 -10.36
N PHE A 239 -4.37 -9.64 -9.82
CA PHE A 239 -4.58 -8.41 -10.58
C PHE A 239 -3.39 -7.42 -10.43
N ALA A 240 -2.18 -7.96 -10.26
CA ALA A 240 -0.98 -7.15 -10.05
C ALA A 240 -0.71 -6.16 -11.21
N GLY A 241 -0.97 -6.56 -12.45
CA GLY A 241 -0.79 -5.74 -13.66
C GLY A 241 -1.81 -4.61 -13.80
N ALA A 242 -3.00 -4.74 -13.21
CA ALA A 242 -4.06 -3.74 -13.30
C ALA A 242 -3.83 -2.51 -12.40
N ARG A 243 -2.94 -2.60 -11.44
CA ARG A 243 -2.56 -1.49 -10.58
C ARG A 243 -3.73 -0.89 -9.79
N LEU A 244 -4.52 -1.72 -9.09
CA LEU A 244 -5.61 -1.26 -8.24
C LEU A 244 -5.31 -1.55 -6.77
N GLY A 245 -5.30 -0.49 -5.97
CA GLY A 245 -5.26 -0.53 -4.50
C GLY A 245 -6.22 0.49 -3.93
N TYR A 246 -6.59 0.34 -2.67
CA TYR A 246 -7.57 1.20 -2.05
C TYR A 246 -7.37 1.29 -0.55
N LEU A 247 -7.95 2.32 0.05
CA LEU A 247 -8.10 2.45 1.49
C LEU A 247 -9.57 2.50 1.88
N ALA A 248 -9.83 2.12 3.13
CA ALA A 248 -11.06 2.42 3.85
C ALA A 248 -10.72 3.18 5.13
N ALA A 249 -11.43 4.28 5.40
CA ALA A 249 -11.14 5.17 6.52
C ALA A 249 -12.36 6.00 6.92
N HIS A 250 -12.18 6.91 7.89
CA HIS A 250 -13.10 8.01 8.11
C HIS A 250 -13.12 8.94 6.89
N GLN A 251 -14.28 9.49 6.53
CA GLN A 251 -14.44 10.38 5.36
C GLN A 251 -13.41 11.51 5.36
N GLY A 252 -13.14 12.15 6.50
CA GLY A 252 -12.15 13.23 6.58
C GLY A 252 -10.72 12.81 6.20
N VAL A 253 -10.37 11.52 6.27
CA VAL A 253 -9.10 11.00 5.74
C VAL A 253 -9.17 10.92 4.21
N VAL A 254 -10.30 10.45 3.68
CA VAL A 254 -10.53 10.40 2.23
C VAL A 254 -10.48 11.80 1.64
N ASP A 255 -11.16 12.76 2.26
CA ASP A 255 -11.15 14.18 1.83
C ASP A 255 -9.72 14.76 1.81
N ALA A 256 -8.91 14.40 2.82
CA ALA A 256 -7.53 14.86 2.90
C ALA A 256 -6.60 14.28 1.82
N VAL A 257 -6.82 13.05 1.36
CA VAL A 257 -5.99 12.46 0.30
C VAL A 257 -6.45 12.88 -1.11
N GLN A 258 -7.63 13.49 -1.22
CA GLN A 258 -8.14 14.06 -2.48
C GLN A 258 -7.63 15.48 -2.77
N LEU A 259 -7.02 16.16 -1.79
CA LEU A 259 -6.41 17.48 -1.95
C LEU A 259 -5.15 17.42 -2.79
#